data_c5453fdfd6a28ebaaa308899814c84ec
#
_entry.id   c5453fdfd6a28ebaaa308899814c84ec
#
_cell.length_a   1.000
_cell.length_b   1.000
_cell.length_c   1.000
_cell.angle_alpha   90.00
_cell.angle_beta   90.00
_cell.angle_gamma   90.00
#
_symmetry.space_group_name_H-M   'P 1'
#
loop_
_entity.id
_entity.type
_entity.pdbx_description
1 polymer ?
#
loop_
_entity_poly.entity_id
_entity_poly.type
_entity_poly.pdbx_seq_one_letter_code
_entity_poly.pdbx_strand_id
1 'polypeptide(L)'
;AYEITTRLVGSEMCIRDRRTIMCPNYYSYNLGKIHYVVLDNIIYQNKKGKGPYKKGVVGERNYKCEITGEQLEWLKKDLAFVDTNTTVVVEFHSPTWVLDKNTFETKGKNKSAKELSDIMKPYKRVHYVSGHTHYMQNMHPKEYPNITEHNIAAVCAMWWWTGKLSEISVCSDGTPGGYSLWNVNGDSITWKYMSNEDNNGIQMRVYDINAVKEYYSGEATLQKFLSKNDKRDDFKNWSENSILINVFAYDTDWKVEAFEGKKLLAVKRMPACEDPMPAIAHDLPRYKNNKNFARNDGSSKNNHMFFAQCTTSDKPVTVKVTDSFGNIYTKKVARPAAFGLSMDREQIQKTKISKRYKKVLR
;
A
#
# COMPACT_ATOMS: atom_id res chain seq x y z
N ALA A 1 -24.26 -6.40 -21.10
CA ALA A 1 -23.01 -6.68 -20.40
C ALA A 1 -21.94 -6.95 -21.45
N TYR A 2 -21.08 -5.98 -21.69
CA TYR A 2 -19.93 -6.18 -22.56
C TYR A 2 -18.85 -6.87 -21.73
N GLU A 3 -18.48 -8.06 -22.15
CA GLU A 3 -17.34 -8.79 -21.66
C GLU A 3 -16.07 -8.02 -22.08
N ILE A 4 -15.48 -7.27 -21.15
CA ILE A 4 -14.17 -6.66 -21.36
C ILE A 4 -13.18 -7.81 -21.30
N THR A 5 -12.89 -8.41 -22.44
CA THR A 5 -11.90 -9.46 -22.54
C THR A 5 -10.52 -8.85 -22.21
N THR A 6 -9.69 -9.61 -21.50
CA THR A 6 -8.31 -9.25 -21.12
C THR A 6 -7.40 -8.88 -22.30
N ARG A 7 -7.85 -9.07 -23.53
CA ARG A 7 -7.18 -8.64 -24.78
C ARG A 7 -7.29 -7.15 -25.07
N LEU A 8 -8.24 -6.45 -24.48
CA LEU A 8 -8.47 -5.02 -24.73
C LEU A 8 -7.73 -4.11 -23.76
N VAL A 9 -7.30 -4.62 -22.62
CA VAL A 9 -6.55 -3.85 -21.62
C VAL A 9 -5.09 -3.85 -22.01
N GLY A 10 -4.66 -2.80 -22.71
CA GLY A 10 -3.26 -2.54 -22.97
C GLY A 10 -2.82 -2.58 -24.44
N SER A 11 -3.72 -2.62 -25.42
CA SER A 11 -3.35 -2.40 -26.82
C SER A 11 -3.41 -0.90 -27.18
N GLU A 12 -2.61 -0.46 -28.17
CA GLU A 12 -2.71 0.92 -28.69
C GLU A 12 -4.14 1.27 -29.15
N MET A 13 -4.88 0.28 -29.62
CA MET A 13 -6.30 0.42 -29.96
C MET A 13 -7.14 0.85 -28.75
N CYS A 14 -6.92 0.26 -27.57
CA CYS A 14 -7.65 0.65 -26.36
C CYS A 14 -7.31 2.06 -25.87
N ILE A 15 -6.06 2.50 -26.02
CA ILE A 15 -5.67 3.88 -25.72
C ILE A 15 -6.33 4.85 -26.69
N ARG A 16 -6.39 4.48 -27.98
CA ARG A 16 -7.02 5.28 -29.02
C ARG A 16 -8.54 5.35 -28.84
N ASP A 17 -9.16 4.21 -28.57
CA ASP A 17 -10.60 4.10 -28.29
C ASP A 17 -10.98 4.85 -27.02
N ARG A 18 -10.17 4.76 -25.96
CA ARG A 18 -10.36 5.52 -24.75
C ARG A 18 -10.30 7.03 -25.01
N ARG A 19 -9.31 7.50 -25.77
CA ARG A 19 -9.20 8.93 -26.12
C ARG A 19 -10.39 9.44 -26.92
N THR A 20 -10.96 8.57 -27.75
CA THR A 20 -12.08 8.93 -28.63
C THR A 20 -13.42 8.83 -27.92
N ILE A 21 -13.58 7.85 -27.01
CA ILE A 21 -14.86 7.52 -26.38
C ILE A 21 -14.98 8.07 -24.95
N MET A 22 -13.88 8.10 -24.18
CA MET A 22 -13.89 8.35 -22.74
C MET A 22 -13.12 9.62 -22.32
N CYS A 23 -12.70 10.49 -23.21
CA CYS A 23 -11.91 11.71 -22.94
C CYS A 23 -10.37 11.51 -23.02
N PRO A 24 -9.61 12.62 -23.00
CA PRO A 24 -8.14 12.60 -22.96
C PRO A 24 -7.62 11.75 -21.78
N ASN A 25 -6.42 11.23 -21.92
CA ASN A 25 -5.74 10.48 -20.84
C ASN A 25 -5.12 11.38 -19.76
N TYR A 26 -5.15 12.70 -19.95
CA TYR A 26 -4.85 13.70 -18.93
C TYR A 26 -5.83 14.87 -19.08
N TYR A 27 -6.29 15.39 -17.95
CA TYR A 27 -7.30 16.45 -17.88
C TYR A 27 -7.35 17.05 -16.48
N SER A 28 -8.06 18.15 -16.33
CA SER A 28 -8.35 18.78 -15.05
C SER A 28 -9.84 19.11 -14.90
N TYR A 29 -10.25 19.31 -13.67
CA TYR A 29 -11.60 19.77 -13.33
C TYR A 29 -11.62 20.42 -11.95
N ASN A 30 -12.60 21.28 -11.71
CA ASN A 30 -12.84 21.84 -10.39
C ASN A 30 -14.04 21.15 -9.75
N LEU A 31 -13.88 20.73 -8.50
CA LEU A 31 -14.98 20.25 -7.68
C LEU A 31 -14.95 20.95 -6.33
N GLY A 32 -15.95 21.78 -6.06
CA GLY A 32 -15.96 22.66 -4.91
C GLY A 32 -14.80 23.66 -4.95
N LYS A 33 -13.98 23.68 -3.91
CA LYS A 33 -12.80 24.58 -3.80
C LYS A 33 -11.48 23.91 -4.16
N ILE A 34 -11.53 22.74 -4.74
CA ILE A 34 -10.34 21.94 -5.09
C ILE A 34 -10.20 21.84 -6.59
N HIS A 35 -8.97 22.01 -7.07
CA HIS A 35 -8.59 21.75 -8.44
C HIS A 35 -8.00 20.36 -8.56
N TYR A 36 -8.61 19.50 -9.37
CA TYR A 36 -8.18 18.12 -9.63
C TYR A 36 -7.49 18.04 -10.98
N VAL A 37 -6.37 17.37 -11.01
CA VAL A 37 -5.57 17.11 -12.21
C VAL A 37 -5.34 15.62 -12.34
N VAL A 38 -5.64 15.04 -13.50
CA VAL A 38 -5.35 13.64 -13.82
C VAL A 38 -4.25 13.61 -14.86
N LEU A 39 -3.16 12.87 -14.60
CA LEU A 39 -2.02 12.72 -15.49
C LEU A 39 -1.80 11.24 -15.84
N ASP A 40 -1.33 10.99 -17.05
CA ASP A 40 -0.89 9.67 -17.50
C ASP A 40 0.63 9.56 -17.38
N ASN A 41 1.10 8.82 -16.38
CA ASN A 41 2.53 8.64 -16.17
C ASN A 41 3.02 7.24 -16.54
N ILE A 42 2.30 6.54 -17.44
CA ILE A 42 2.71 5.25 -17.98
C ILE A 42 3.02 5.39 -19.47
N ILE A 43 4.29 5.46 -19.82
CA ILE A 43 4.76 5.60 -21.20
C ILE A 43 5.16 4.24 -21.73
N TYR A 44 4.34 3.66 -22.60
CA TYR A 44 4.68 2.42 -23.29
C TYR A 44 5.76 2.65 -24.35
N GLN A 45 6.75 1.77 -24.38
CA GLN A 45 7.94 1.96 -25.23
C GLN A 45 7.85 1.26 -26.59
N ASN A 46 6.84 0.43 -26.84
CA ASN A 46 6.67 -0.36 -28.08
C ASN A 46 7.94 -1.10 -28.54
N LYS A 47 8.87 -1.38 -27.63
CA LYS A 47 10.09 -2.12 -27.94
C LYS A 47 9.81 -3.61 -27.85
N LYS A 48 10.44 -4.40 -28.71
CA LYS A 48 10.40 -5.86 -28.64
C LYS A 48 10.84 -6.29 -27.23
N GLY A 49 9.97 -6.97 -26.50
CA GLY A 49 10.26 -7.54 -25.19
C GLY A 49 11.30 -8.63 -25.24
N LYS A 50 11.84 -9.05 -24.10
CA LYS A 50 12.73 -10.21 -23.95
C LYS A 50 11.92 -11.46 -23.57
N GLY A 51 12.40 -12.65 -23.98
CA GLY A 51 11.77 -13.91 -23.62
C GLY A 51 10.48 -14.21 -24.41
N PRO A 52 9.44 -14.82 -23.81
CA PRO A 52 8.22 -15.22 -24.52
C PRO A 52 7.45 -14.03 -25.11
N TYR A 53 7.80 -12.83 -24.76
CA TYR A 53 7.12 -11.57 -25.08
C TYR A 53 7.80 -10.77 -26.18
N LYS A 54 8.41 -11.44 -27.13
CA LYS A 54 9.20 -10.83 -28.21
C LYS A 54 8.39 -9.90 -29.14
N LYS A 55 7.07 -9.90 -29.05
CA LYS A 55 6.18 -9.16 -29.96
C LYS A 55 5.77 -7.76 -29.46
N GLY A 56 6.30 -7.29 -28.31
CA GLY A 56 6.01 -5.94 -27.80
C GLY A 56 4.54 -5.75 -27.43
N VAL A 57 3.94 -6.72 -26.76
CA VAL A 57 2.55 -6.61 -26.30
C VAL A 57 2.46 -5.60 -25.16
N VAL A 58 1.53 -4.67 -25.25
CA VAL A 58 1.18 -3.72 -24.22
C VAL A 58 0.78 -4.49 -22.96
N GLY A 59 1.36 -4.09 -21.80
CA GLY A 59 1.14 -4.79 -20.53
C GLY A 59 2.33 -5.60 -20.02
N GLU A 60 3.40 -5.74 -20.78
CA GLU A 60 4.55 -6.59 -20.47
C GLU A 60 5.73 -5.85 -19.83
N ARG A 61 5.49 -4.96 -18.86
CA ARG A 61 6.54 -4.17 -18.21
C ARG A 61 7.46 -3.41 -19.19
N ASN A 62 6.96 -3.17 -20.41
CA ASN A 62 7.65 -2.43 -21.46
C ASN A 62 7.22 -0.96 -21.43
N TYR A 63 7.29 -0.34 -20.24
CA TYR A 63 6.89 1.04 -20.03
C TYR A 63 7.85 1.75 -19.07
N LYS A 64 7.83 3.07 -19.13
CA LYS A 64 8.44 3.95 -18.15
C LYS A 64 7.35 4.62 -17.31
N CYS A 65 7.62 4.81 -16.02
CA CYS A 65 6.75 5.57 -15.13
C CYS A 65 7.24 7.03 -15.10
N GLU A 66 6.92 7.80 -16.12
CA GLU A 66 7.32 9.21 -16.27
C GLU A 66 6.15 10.03 -16.82
N ILE A 67 6.07 11.31 -16.45
CA ILE A 67 5.16 12.28 -17.06
C ILE A 67 5.85 12.87 -18.28
N THR A 68 5.14 12.99 -19.40
CA THR A 68 5.71 13.55 -20.63
C THR A 68 5.85 15.09 -20.54
N GLY A 69 6.83 15.63 -21.25
CA GLY A 69 6.98 17.11 -21.34
C GLY A 69 5.73 17.81 -21.88
N GLU A 70 5.00 17.16 -22.81
CA GLU A 70 3.74 17.67 -23.34
C GLU A 70 2.68 17.86 -22.22
N GLN A 71 2.54 16.86 -21.33
CA GLN A 71 1.63 16.97 -20.20
C GLN A 71 2.06 18.05 -19.21
N LEU A 72 3.37 18.20 -18.96
CA LEU A 72 3.88 19.25 -18.07
C LEU A 72 3.64 20.66 -18.65
N GLU A 73 3.82 20.84 -19.94
CA GLU A 73 3.51 22.12 -20.59
C GLU A 73 2.00 22.43 -20.64
N TRP A 74 1.18 21.40 -20.86
CA TRP A 74 -0.27 21.54 -20.73
C TRP A 74 -0.66 21.94 -19.31
N LEU A 75 -0.10 21.27 -18.30
CA LEU A 75 -0.37 21.52 -16.89
C LEU A 75 -0.01 22.97 -16.48
N LYS A 76 1.12 23.49 -16.94
CA LYS A 76 1.48 24.91 -16.69
C LYS A 76 0.44 25.87 -17.23
N LYS A 77 -0.14 25.60 -18.40
CA LYS A 77 -1.19 26.42 -19.01
C LYS A 77 -2.50 26.31 -18.25
N ASP A 78 -2.87 25.12 -17.82
CA ASP A 78 -4.06 24.86 -17.02
C ASP A 78 -3.98 25.60 -15.68
N LEU A 79 -2.88 25.43 -14.98
CA LEU A 79 -2.63 26.04 -13.67
C LEU A 79 -2.48 27.57 -13.70
N ALA A 80 -2.23 28.19 -14.86
CA ALA A 80 -2.21 29.64 -14.99
C ALA A 80 -3.58 30.30 -14.68
N PHE A 81 -4.66 29.53 -14.69
CA PHE A 81 -6.01 29.98 -14.34
C PHE A 81 -6.41 29.60 -12.90
N VAL A 82 -5.53 28.98 -12.12
CA VAL A 82 -5.80 28.49 -10.77
C VAL A 82 -5.08 29.36 -9.74
N ASP A 83 -5.84 29.89 -8.78
CA ASP A 83 -5.27 30.66 -7.67
C ASP A 83 -4.32 29.79 -6.84
N THR A 84 -3.16 30.32 -6.49
CA THR A 84 -2.13 29.61 -5.70
C THR A 84 -2.58 29.24 -4.28
N ASN A 85 -3.64 29.86 -3.74
CA ASN A 85 -4.27 29.46 -2.49
C ASN A 85 -5.18 28.24 -2.63
N THR A 86 -5.48 27.80 -3.86
CA THR A 86 -6.30 26.61 -4.12
C THR A 86 -5.56 25.34 -3.72
N THR A 87 -6.25 24.42 -3.06
CA THR A 87 -5.74 23.06 -2.87
C THR A 87 -5.79 22.33 -4.20
N VAL A 88 -4.67 21.73 -4.60
CA VAL A 88 -4.56 20.95 -5.84
C VAL A 88 -4.38 19.48 -5.52
N VAL A 89 -5.16 18.62 -6.17
CA VAL A 89 -5.02 17.17 -6.11
C VAL A 89 -4.58 16.66 -7.47
N VAL A 90 -3.44 15.99 -7.54
CA VAL A 90 -2.90 15.42 -8.78
C VAL A 90 -2.92 13.91 -8.70
N GLU A 91 -3.63 13.29 -9.61
CA GLU A 91 -3.82 11.84 -9.69
C GLU A 91 -3.01 11.24 -10.84
N PHE A 92 -2.26 10.19 -10.56
CA PHE A 92 -1.51 9.42 -11.56
C PHE A 92 -1.28 7.98 -11.08
N HIS A 93 -0.89 7.07 -12.00
CA HIS A 93 -0.83 5.66 -11.67
C HIS A 93 0.37 5.28 -10.78
N SER A 94 1.58 5.64 -11.14
CA SER A 94 2.81 5.21 -10.46
C SER A 94 3.42 6.35 -9.64
N PRO A 95 3.85 6.12 -8.38
CA PRO A 95 4.38 7.19 -7.56
C PRO A 95 5.62 7.84 -8.17
N THR A 96 5.72 9.16 -7.98
CA THR A 96 6.88 9.96 -8.39
C THR A 96 7.94 10.03 -7.29
N TRP A 97 7.52 10.01 -6.04
CA TRP A 97 8.38 9.95 -4.86
C TRP A 97 8.41 8.53 -4.27
N VAL A 98 9.40 8.25 -3.46
CA VAL A 98 9.53 6.97 -2.72
C VAL A 98 10.13 7.24 -1.35
N LEU A 99 9.65 6.52 -0.35
CA LEU A 99 10.19 6.58 1.00
C LEU A 99 11.30 5.53 1.16
N ASP A 100 12.49 5.97 1.56
CA ASP A 100 13.57 5.06 1.91
C ASP A 100 13.20 4.29 3.19
N LYS A 101 13.24 2.97 3.12
CA LYS A 101 12.75 2.10 4.19
C LYS A 101 13.66 2.08 5.43
N ASN A 102 14.93 2.46 5.27
CA ASN A 102 15.90 2.47 6.36
C ASN A 102 16.00 3.84 7.02
N THR A 103 16.05 4.90 6.22
CA THR A 103 16.26 6.28 6.71
C THR A 103 14.96 7.03 6.90
N PHE A 104 13.84 6.54 6.35
CA PHE A 104 12.54 7.20 6.29
C PHE A 104 12.55 8.54 5.55
N GLU A 105 13.54 8.75 4.70
CA GLU A 105 13.63 9.95 3.86
C GLU A 105 12.86 9.78 2.56
N THR A 106 12.18 10.82 2.13
CA THR A 106 11.51 10.87 0.83
C THR A 106 12.53 11.25 -0.24
N LYS A 107 12.59 10.47 -1.33
CA LYS A 107 13.47 10.66 -2.48
C LYS A 107 12.68 10.63 -3.78
N GLY A 108 13.09 11.42 -4.78
CA GLY A 108 12.52 11.34 -6.12
C GLY A 108 12.81 9.99 -6.77
N LYS A 109 11.78 9.35 -7.30
CA LYS A 109 11.91 8.05 -7.97
C LYS A 109 12.45 8.18 -9.38
N ASN A 110 12.10 9.27 -10.05
CA ASN A 110 12.52 9.61 -11.41
C ASN A 110 12.49 11.14 -11.61
N LYS A 111 12.81 11.60 -12.81
CA LYS A 111 12.82 13.04 -13.14
C LYS A 111 11.48 13.75 -12.94
N SER A 112 10.35 13.04 -13.13
CA SER A 112 9.02 13.63 -12.97
C SER A 112 8.72 14.08 -11.54
N ALA A 113 9.39 13.49 -10.53
CA ALA A 113 9.26 13.93 -9.15
C ALA A 113 9.59 15.42 -9.01
N LYS A 114 10.76 15.82 -9.53
CA LYS A 114 11.21 17.21 -9.48
C LYS A 114 10.44 18.09 -10.46
N GLU A 115 10.32 17.70 -11.72
CA GLU A 115 9.69 18.47 -12.78
C GLU A 115 8.23 18.85 -12.43
N LEU A 116 7.44 17.88 -11.91
CA LEU A 116 6.07 18.12 -11.47
C LEU A 116 6.04 19.01 -10.21
N SER A 117 6.91 18.73 -9.24
CA SER A 117 6.91 19.46 -7.98
C SER A 117 7.39 20.91 -8.12
N ASP A 118 8.29 21.20 -9.06
CA ASP A 118 8.66 22.57 -9.40
C ASP A 118 7.46 23.38 -9.93
N ILE A 119 6.57 22.76 -10.72
CA ILE A 119 5.33 23.37 -11.21
C ILE A 119 4.35 23.61 -10.05
N MET A 120 4.28 22.67 -9.10
CA MET A 120 3.34 22.71 -7.98
C MET A 120 3.82 23.57 -6.80
N LYS A 121 5.09 23.94 -6.77
CA LYS A 121 5.71 24.71 -5.67
C LYS A 121 4.98 25.99 -5.27
N PRO A 122 4.37 26.76 -6.18
CA PRO A 122 3.65 27.99 -5.82
C PRO A 122 2.35 27.76 -5.04
N TYR A 123 1.77 26.57 -5.09
CA TYR A 123 0.44 26.27 -4.53
C TYR A 123 0.53 25.98 -3.04
N LYS A 124 -0.44 26.48 -2.28
CA LYS A 124 -0.45 26.40 -0.81
C LYS A 124 -0.48 24.94 -0.29
N ARG A 125 -1.21 24.07 -0.95
CA ARG A 125 -1.37 22.66 -0.57
C ARG A 125 -1.57 21.79 -1.79
N VAL A 126 -0.77 20.76 -1.91
CA VAL A 126 -0.81 19.81 -3.03
C VAL A 126 -0.81 18.39 -2.52
N HIS A 127 -1.75 17.59 -3.00
CA HIS A 127 -1.80 16.16 -2.76
C HIS A 127 -1.56 15.42 -4.07
N TYR A 128 -0.55 14.55 -4.10
CA TYR A 128 -0.40 13.56 -5.16
C TYR A 128 -1.06 12.26 -4.71
N VAL A 129 -1.82 11.63 -5.58
CA VAL A 129 -2.50 10.35 -5.35
C VAL A 129 -1.99 9.35 -6.35
N SER A 130 -1.36 8.29 -5.87
CA SER A 130 -0.76 7.26 -6.69
C SER A 130 -1.05 5.85 -6.15
N GLY A 131 -0.76 4.83 -6.94
CA GLY A 131 -0.94 3.42 -6.60
C GLY A 131 0.20 2.57 -7.16
N HIS A 132 -0.08 1.58 -8.02
CA HIS A 132 0.90 0.77 -8.75
C HIS A 132 1.73 -0.20 -7.91
N THR A 133 2.19 0.24 -6.75
CA THR A 133 3.14 -0.51 -5.92
C THR A 133 2.48 -1.63 -5.11
N HIS A 134 1.15 -1.56 -4.94
CA HIS A 134 0.37 -2.47 -4.11
C HIS A 134 0.82 -2.52 -2.64
N TYR A 135 1.31 -1.39 -2.12
CA TYR A 135 1.60 -1.17 -0.70
C TYR A 135 1.39 0.30 -0.34
N MET A 136 1.34 0.60 0.97
CA MET A 136 1.07 1.95 1.47
C MET A 136 2.35 2.75 1.71
N GLN A 137 2.36 4.01 1.25
CA GLN A 137 3.38 5.00 1.65
C GLN A 137 2.80 6.41 1.59
N ASN A 138 3.08 7.23 2.59
CA ASN A 138 2.91 8.68 2.52
C ASN A 138 4.29 9.32 2.45
N MET A 139 4.52 10.17 1.45
CA MET A 139 5.80 10.79 1.15
C MET A 139 5.70 12.32 1.28
N HIS A 140 6.65 12.89 2.01
CA HIS A 140 6.77 14.33 2.26
C HIS A 140 8.15 14.79 1.77
N PRO A 141 8.28 15.26 0.52
CA PRO A 141 9.57 15.74 0.00
C PRO A 141 9.99 17.02 0.73
N LYS A 142 11.16 16.99 1.37
CA LYS A 142 11.68 18.12 2.17
C LYS A 142 11.83 19.41 1.37
N GLU A 143 12.13 19.29 0.07
CA GLU A 143 12.29 20.43 -0.84
C GLU A 143 10.96 21.09 -1.24
N TYR A 144 9.84 20.39 -1.00
CA TYR A 144 8.49 20.79 -1.38
C TYR A 144 7.50 20.55 -0.21
N PRO A 145 7.59 21.35 0.86
CA PRO A 145 6.83 21.11 2.11
C PRO A 145 5.32 21.27 1.95
N ASN A 146 4.87 21.85 0.85
CA ASN A 146 3.46 21.97 0.46
C ASN A 146 2.90 20.72 -0.22
N ILE A 147 3.76 19.72 -0.53
CA ILE A 147 3.39 18.53 -1.28
C ILE A 147 3.38 17.30 -0.37
N THR A 148 2.31 16.52 -0.43
CA THR A 148 2.24 15.17 0.13
C THR A 148 1.84 14.21 -0.99
N GLU A 149 2.61 13.14 -1.21
CA GLU A 149 2.20 12.06 -2.11
C GLU A 149 1.69 10.86 -1.32
N HIS A 150 0.47 10.43 -1.62
CA HIS A 150 -0.21 9.27 -1.06
C HIS A 150 -0.14 8.12 -2.06
N ASN A 151 0.74 7.15 -1.83
CA ASN A 151 0.75 5.90 -2.57
C ASN A 151 -0.16 4.91 -1.87
N ILE A 152 -1.30 4.61 -2.47
CA ILE A 152 -2.38 3.83 -1.86
C ILE A 152 -2.24 2.36 -2.25
N ALA A 153 -2.43 1.47 -1.28
CA ALA A 153 -2.50 0.03 -1.51
C ALA A 153 -3.67 -0.34 -2.44
N ALA A 154 -3.60 -1.50 -3.06
CA ALA A 154 -4.55 -1.90 -4.09
C ALA A 154 -5.73 -2.68 -3.51
N VAL A 155 -6.93 -2.49 -4.10
CA VAL A 155 -8.14 -3.30 -3.82
C VAL A 155 -7.85 -4.79 -4.03
N CYS A 156 -7.02 -5.14 -5.01
CA CYS A 156 -6.60 -6.51 -5.27
C CYS A 156 -5.49 -7.03 -4.34
N ALA A 157 -5.11 -6.27 -3.32
CA ALA A 157 -3.94 -6.54 -2.48
C ALA A 157 -2.66 -6.70 -3.33
N MET A 158 -1.83 -7.72 -3.11
CA MET A 158 -0.68 -8.00 -3.98
C MET A 158 -1.11 -8.21 -5.44
N TRP A 159 -2.12 -9.08 -5.66
CA TRP A 159 -2.73 -9.42 -6.94
C TRP A 159 -4.09 -10.06 -6.72
N TRP A 160 -5.01 -10.00 -7.70
CA TRP A 160 -6.34 -10.62 -7.64
C TRP A 160 -6.32 -12.11 -7.27
N TRP A 161 -5.24 -12.81 -7.55
CA TRP A 161 -5.05 -14.22 -7.23
C TRP A 161 -4.33 -14.48 -5.90
N THR A 162 -3.95 -13.45 -5.16
CA THR A 162 -3.17 -13.59 -3.91
C THR A 162 -3.86 -14.47 -2.90
N GLY A 163 -5.13 -14.25 -2.63
CA GLY A 163 -5.91 -15.03 -1.67
C GLY A 163 -6.33 -16.43 -2.14
N LYS A 164 -6.04 -16.83 -3.38
CA LYS A 164 -6.54 -18.10 -3.95
C LYS A 164 -6.14 -19.36 -3.16
N LEU A 165 -4.97 -19.37 -2.53
CA LEU A 165 -4.43 -20.54 -1.83
C LEU A 165 -4.61 -20.46 -0.31
N SER A 166 -4.81 -19.30 0.26
CA SER A 166 -4.91 -19.07 1.72
C SER A 166 -6.24 -18.49 2.16
N GLU A 167 -7.06 -18.02 1.20
CA GLU A 167 -8.30 -17.25 1.43
C GLU A 167 -8.07 -15.89 2.11
N ILE A 168 -6.80 -15.43 2.17
CA ILE A 168 -6.41 -14.15 2.75
C ILE A 168 -5.72 -13.31 1.68
N SER A 169 -6.22 -12.10 1.49
CA SER A 169 -5.72 -11.16 0.50
C SER A 169 -5.02 -10.00 1.19
N VAL A 170 -3.67 -10.01 1.18
CA VAL A 170 -2.83 -8.98 1.78
C VAL A 170 -1.87 -8.40 0.75
N CYS A 171 -1.54 -7.13 0.91
CA CYS A 171 -0.47 -6.45 0.20
C CYS A 171 0.91 -6.94 0.64
N SER A 172 1.94 -6.59 -0.10
CA SER A 172 3.31 -7.05 0.21
C SER A 172 3.85 -6.50 1.54
N ASP A 173 3.32 -5.38 2.00
CA ASP A 173 3.62 -4.73 3.29
C ASP A 173 2.73 -5.21 4.45
N GLY A 174 1.86 -6.19 4.21
CA GLY A 174 0.92 -6.71 5.19
C GLY A 174 -0.38 -5.90 5.31
N THR A 175 -0.52 -4.77 4.63
CA THR A 175 -1.78 -4.03 4.57
C THR A 175 -2.86 -4.91 3.92
N PRO A 176 -4.08 -5.02 4.46
CA PRO A 176 -5.18 -5.68 3.76
C PRO A 176 -5.44 -5.01 2.41
N GLY A 177 -5.97 -5.73 1.44
CA GLY A 177 -6.47 -5.11 0.21
C GLY A 177 -7.54 -4.07 0.53
N GLY A 178 -7.52 -2.91 -0.15
CA GLY A 178 -8.45 -1.84 0.17
C GLY A 178 -8.26 -0.58 -0.66
N TYR A 179 -8.84 0.50 -0.18
CA TYR A 179 -8.87 1.81 -0.83
C TYR A 179 -8.81 2.93 0.22
N SER A 180 -8.53 4.13 -0.22
CA SER A 180 -8.58 5.33 0.64
C SER A 180 -9.90 6.08 0.41
N LEU A 181 -10.60 6.39 1.49
CA LEU A 181 -11.79 7.25 1.47
C LEU A 181 -11.36 8.68 1.82
N TRP A 182 -11.60 9.61 0.90
CA TRP A 182 -11.27 11.01 1.07
C TRP A 182 -12.54 11.81 1.33
N ASN A 183 -12.50 12.64 2.38
CA ASN A 183 -13.60 13.52 2.74
C ASN A 183 -13.13 14.97 2.55
N VAL A 184 -13.87 15.70 1.71
CA VAL A 184 -13.55 17.08 1.32
C VAL A 184 -14.57 18.03 1.97
N ASN A 185 -14.07 19.00 2.72
CA ASN A 185 -14.87 20.07 3.32
C ASN A 185 -14.22 21.44 3.00
N GLY A 186 -14.79 22.13 2.01
CA GLY A 186 -14.20 23.35 1.50
C GLY A 186 -12.88 23.10 0.77
N ASP A 187 -11.77 23.61 1.32
CA ASP A 187 -10.40 23.43 0.87
C ASP A 187 -9.62 22.40 1.72
N SER A 188 -10.27 21.84 2.75
CA SER A 188 -9.70 20.84 3.65
C SER A 188 -10.00 19.44 3.17
N ILE A 189 -9.00 18.58 3.22
CA ILE A 189 -9.11 17.16 2.87
C ILE A 189 -8.67 16.31 4.06
N THR A 190 -9.50 15.32 4.41
CA THR A 190 -9.13 14.26 5.34
C THR A 190 -9.27 12.91 4.65
N TRP A 191 -8.49 11.92 5.06
CA TRP A 191 -8.52 10.60 4.45
C TRP A 191 -8.43 9.50 5.49
N LYS A 192 -8.94 8.33 5.11
CA LYS A 192 -8.89 7.12 5.92
C LYS A 192 -8.74 5.91 5.01
N TYR A 193 -7.89 4.97 5.39
CA TYR A 193 -7.80 3.68 4.70
C TYR A 193 -9.00 2.79 5.05
N MET A 194 -9.56 2.14 4.04
CA MET A 194 -10.69 1.22 4.17
C MET A 194 -10.28 -0.13 3.60
N SER A 195 -10.28 -1.16 4.45
CA SER A 195 -10.05 -2.54 4.03
C SER A 195 -11.27 -3.11 3.32
N ASN A 196 -11.08 -3.92 2.29
CA ASN A 196 -12.15 -4.68 1.64
C ASN A 196 -12.79 -5.71 2.59
N GLU A 197 -12.05 -6.13 3.61
CA GLU A 197 -12.40 -7.24 4.50
C GLU A 197 -13.12 -6.77 5.77
N ASP A 198 -13.10 -5.45 6.05
CA ASP A 198 -13.67 -4.90 7.27
C ASP A 198 -14.35 -3.55 7.06
N ASN A 199 -15.66 -3.53 7.29
CA ASN A 199 -16.46 -2.29 7.25
C ASN A 199 -16.20 -1.35 8.44
N ASN A 200 -15.50 -1.80 9.49
CA ASN A 200 -15.21 -1.00 10.68
C ASN A 200 -13.92 -0.18 10.57
N GLY A 201 -13.20 -0.33 9.47
CA GLY A 201 -12.01 0.47 9.18
C GLY A 201 -10.83 0.17 10.08
N ILE A 202 -10.41 -1.10 10.16
CA ILE A 202 -9.18 -1.50 10.85
C ILE A 202 -8.00 -0.70 10.28
N GLN A 203 -7.26 -0.02 11.18
CA GLN A 203 -6.11 0.80 10.80
C GLN A 203 -4.78 0.18 11.22
N MET A 204 -4.78 -0.96 11.89
CA MET A 204 -3.56 -1.64 12.32
C MET A 204 -3.77 -3.14 12.54
N ARG A 205 -2.67 -3.88 12.43
CA ARG A 205 -2.56 -5.27 12.90
C ARG A 205 -1.49 -5.33 13.98
N VAL A 206 -1.74 -6.08 15.07
CA VAL A 206 -0.82 -6.23 16.19
C VAL A 206 -0.54 -7.71 16.41
N TYR A 207 0.73 -8.07 16.44
CA TYR A 207 1.21 -9.42 16.62
C TYR A 207 1.85 -9.62 17.99
N ASP A 208 1.54 -10.72 18.66
CA ASP A 208 2.35 -11.26 19.75
C ASP A 208 3.54 -12.00 19.14
N ILE A 209 4.74 -11.51 19.35
CA ILE A 209 5.93 -12.08 18.72
C ILE A 209 6.23 -13.49 19.23
N ASN A 210 5.84 -13.85 20.46
CA ASN A 210 6.00 -15.21 20.93
C ASN A 210 5.23 -16.21 20.04
N ALA A 211 3.99 -15.90 19.69
CA ALA A 211 3.18 -16.72 18.80
C ALA A 211 3.72 -16.74 17.35
N VAL A 212 4.24 -15.60 16.86
CA VAL A 212 4.89 -15.56 15.54
C VAL A 212 6.14 -16.44 15.52
N LYS A 213 6.98 -16.38 16.57
CA LYS A 213 8.17 -17.22 16.72
C LYS A 213 7.82 -18.71 16.74
N GLU A 214 6.82 -19.08 17.53
CA GLU A 214 6.34 -20.47 17.62
C GLU A 214 5.92 -20.98 16.23
N TYR A 215 5.10 -20.22 15.50
CA TYR A 215 4.66 -20.59 14.16
C TYR A 215 5.84 -20.72 13.19
N TYR A 216 6.73 -19.72 13.15
CA TYR A 216 7.88 -19.72 12.25
C TYR A 216 8.85 -20.85 12.55
N SER A 217 9.07 -21.18 13.82
CA SER A 217 9.93 -22.30 14.23
C SER A 217 9.29 -23.67 13.94
N GLY A 218 7.97 -23.79 14.07
CA GLY A 218 7.23 -25.04 13.89
C GLY A 218 6.92 -25.39 12.43
N GLU A 219 6.89 -24.41 11.50
CA GLU A 219 6.57 -24.66 10.08
C GLU A 219 7.85 -24.93 9.27
N ALA A 220 8.25 -26.20 9.20
CA ALA A 220 9.49 -26.63 8.52
C ALA A 220 9.58 -26.18 7.04
N THR A 221 8.44 -26.09 6.34
CA THR A 221 8.41 -25.65 4.94
C THR A 221 8.71 -24.14 4.84
N LEU A 222 8.23 -23.35 5.80
CA LEU A 222 8.54 -21.92 5.88
C LEU A 222 10.04 -21.72 6.16
N GLN A 223 10.61 -22.47 7.11
CA GLN A 223 12.04 -22.40 7.41
C GLN A 223 12.89 -22.78 6.18
N LYS A 224 12.49 -23.80 5.42
CA LYS A 224 13.16 -24.17 4.16
C LYS A 224 13.02 -23.08 3.09
N PHE A 225 11.90 -22.37 3.05
CA PHE A 225 11.73 -21.22 2.16
C PHE A 225 12.63 -20.05 2.56
N LEU A 226 12.67 -19.71 3.85
CA LEU A 226 13.48 -18.60 4.38
C LEU A 226 14.97 -18.87 4.23
N SER A 227 15.45 -20.12 4.42
CA SER A 227 16.87 -20.46 4.24
C SER A 227 17.40 -20.25 2.82
N LYS A 228 16.51 -20.20 1.82
CA LYS A 228 16.84 -19.86 0.42
C LYS A 228 16.71 -18.36 0.13
N ASN A 229 16.27 -17.56 1.08
CA ASN A 229 15.92 -16.16 0.91
C ASN A 229 16.45 -15.32 2.09
N ASP A 230 17.76 -15.20 2.19
CA ASP A 230 18.52 -14.57 3.29
C ASP A 230 18.16 -13.11 3.60
N LYS A 231 17.53 -12.41 2.65
CA LYS A 231 17.07 -11.01 2.81
C LYS A 231 15.74 -10.89 3.53
N ARG A 232 15.12 -12.02 3.89
CA ARG A 232 13.82 -12.08 4.58
C ARG A 232 14.00 -11.97 6.10
N ASP A 233 13.00 -11.40 6.77
CA ASP A 233 12.96 -11.41 8.22
C ASP A 233 12.55 -12.81 8.71
N ASP A 234 13.43 -13.44 9.48
CA ASP A 234 13.13 -14.69 10.18
C ASP A 234 12.75 -14.40 11.62
N PHE A 235 11.43 -14.34 11.86
CA PHE A 235 10.89 -13.95 13.15
C PHE A 235 11.23 -14.91 14.30
N LYS A 236 11.71 -16.14 14.03
CA LYS A 236 12.17 -17.04 15.09
C LYS A 236 13.31 -16.46 15.94
N ASN A 237 14.08 -15.52 15.36
CA ASN A 237 15.23 -14.89 16.01
C ASN A 237 14.87 -13.57 16.75
N TRP A 238 13.60 -13.16 16.74
CA TRP A 238 13.17 -11.91 17.37
C TRP A 238 13.07 -12.03 18.89
N SER A 239 13.12 -10.88 19.60
CA SER A 239 13.03 -10.82 21.05
C SER A 239 11.69 -11.34 21.55
N GLU A 240 11.76 -12.21 22.57
CA GLU A 240 10.56 -12.70 23.25
C GLU A 240 9.84 -11.60 24.02
N ASN A 241 8.60 -11.88 24.38
CA ASN A 241 7.76 -10.96 25.13
C ASN A 241 7.66 -9.57 24.49
N SER A 242 7.50 -9.54 23.18
CA SER A 242 7.38 -8.30 22.42
C SER A 242 6.16 -8.33 21.50
N ILE A 243 5.77 -7.16 21.04
CA ILE A 243 4.73 -6.99 20.02
C ILE A 243 5.30 -6.30 18.79
N LEU A 244 4.78 -6.69 17.64
CA LEU A 244 5.00 -6.03 16.36
C LEU A 244 3.67 -5.45 15.88
N ILE A 245 3.70 -4.19 15.46
CA ILE A 245 2.51 -3.43 15.07
C ILE A 245 2.70 -2.99 13.63
N ASN A 246 1.76 -3.34 12.77
CA ASN A 246 1.64 -2.80 11.42
C ASN A 246 0.55 -1.73 11.42
N VAL A 247 0.91 -0.48 11.17
CA VAL A 247 -0.03 0.65 11.12
C VAL A 247 -0.30 0.99 9.66
N PHE A 248 -1.50 0.65 9.18
CA PHE A 248 -1.89 0.88 7.79
C PHE A 248 -2.02 2.37 7.50
N ALA A 249 -1.60 2.80 6.31
CA ALA A 249 -1.61 4.21 5.91
C ALA A 249 -0.89 5.18 6.86
N TYR A 250 0.04 4.67 7.68
CA TYR A 250 0.80 5.49 8.62
C TYR A 250 1.41 6.73 7.96
N ASP A 251 1.31 7.85 8.65
CA ASP A 251 2.02 9.08 8.29
C ASP A 251 2.93 9.55 9.42
N THR A 252 3.89 10.41 9.10
CA THR A 252 4.98 10.78 10.03
C THR A 252 4.55 11.56 11.24
N ASP A 253 3.41 12.23 11.19
CA ASP A 253 2.80 12.98 12.30
C ASP A 253 1.82 12.15 13.14
N TRP A 254 1.60 10.86 12.78
CA TRP A 254 0.76 9.97 13.56
C TRP A 254 1.48 9.50 14.83
N LYS A 255 0.74 9.41 15.92
CA LYS A 255 1.24 8.93 17.20
C LYS A 255 0.88 7.46 17.40
N VAL A 256 1.88 6.63 17.71
CA VAL A 256 1.69 5.20 18.02
C VAL A 256 2.11 4.96 19.46
N GLU A 257 1.19 4.47 20.28
CA GLU A 257 1.36 4.19 21.71
C GLU A 257 0.98 2.74 22.00
N ALA A 258 1.71 2.10 22.92
CA ALA A 258 1.39 0.76 23.40
C ALA A 258 1.42 0.73 24.93
N PHE A 259 0.47 0.01 25.52
CA PHE A 259 0.30 -0.09 26.97
C PHE A 259 0.16 -1.55 27.39
N GLU A 260 0.96 -1.98 28.36
CA GLU A 260 0.77 -3.25 29.06
C GLU A 260 0.01 -2.98 30.36
N GLY A 261 -1.29 -3.25 30.35
CA GLY A 261 -2.18 -2.75 31.39
C GLY A 261 -2.20 -1.20 31.41
N LYS A 262 -1.70 -0.60 32.50
CA LYS A 262 -1.56 0.87 32.63
C LYS A 262 -0.15 1.37 32.31
N LYS A 263 0.83 0.47 32.10
CA LYS A 263 2.21 0.83 31.85
C LYS A 263 2.42 1.18 30.38
N LEU A 264 2.88 2.40 30.10
CA LEU A 264 3.31 2.81 28.77
C LEU A 264 4.60 2.07 28.40
N LEU A 265 4.62 1.48 27.21
CA LEU A 265 5.79 0.82 26.63
C LEU A 265 6.53 1.76 25.70
N ALA A 266 7.85 1.60 25.59
CA ALA A 266 8.65 2.29 24.59
C ALA A 266 8.35 1.66 23.21
N VAL A 267 7.74 2.46 22.32
CA VAL A 267 7.43 2.05 20.93
C VAL A 267 8.53 2.58 20.02
N LYS A 268 9.10 1.70 19.19
CA LYS A 268 10.11 2.03 18.20
C LYS A 268 9.61 1.74 16.79
N ARG A 269 9.71 2.70 15.88
CA ARG A 269 9.49 2.47 14.44
C ARG A 269 10.65 1.64 13.89
N MET A 270 10.31 0.57 13.15
CA MET A 270 11.28 -0.39 12.64
C MET A 270 11.71 -0.01 11.22
N PRO A 271 13.02 0.16 10.96
CA PRO A 271 13.50 0.35 9.60
C PRO A 271 13.42 -0.97 8.83
N ALA A 272 13.02 -0.90 7.57
CA ALA A 272 13.02 -2.02 6.62
C ALA A 272 12.55 -3.36 7.22
N CYS A 273 11.42 -3.35 7.93
CA CYS A 273 10.82 -4.51 8.58
C CYS A 273 9.73 -5.14 7.72
N GLU A 274 9.65 -6.47 7.68
CA GLU A 274 8.55 -7.19 7.04
C GLU A 274 7.36 -7.36 8.00
N ASP A 275 6.16 -7.46 7.44
CA ASP A 275 4.99 -7.98 8.15
C ASP A 275 5.00 -9.52 8.03
N PRO A 276 4.73 -10.28 9.11
CA PRO A 276 4.76 -11.74 9.05
C PRO A 276 3.61 -12.38 8.26
N MET A 277 2.49 -11.68 8.08
CA MET A 277 1.28 -12.23 7.43
C MET A 277 1.49 -12.54 5.93
N PRO A 278 2.10 -11.69 5.10
CA PRO A 278 2.34 -12.00 3.68
C PRO A 278 3.17 -13.27 3.47
N ALA A 279 4.11 -13.56 4.36
CA ALA A 279 4.91 -14.78 4.26
C ALA A 279 4.05 -16.04 4.38
N ILE A 280 3.08 -16.05 5.29
CA ILE A 280 2.22 -17.23 5.52
C ILE A 280 0.98 -17.23 4.62
N ALA A 281 0.46 -16.09 4.25
CA ALA A 281 -0.73 -15.98 3.41
C ALA A 281 -0.43 -16.13 1.90
N HIS A 282 0.72 -15.63 1.47
CA HIS A 282 1.09 -15.60 0.06
C HIS A 282 2.28 -16.52 -0.27
N ASP A 283 3.42 -16.35 0.38
CA ASP A 283 4.67 -17.01 -0.04
C ASP A 283 4.65 -18.50 0.28
N LEU A 284 4.31 -18.88 1.51
CA LEU A 284 4.30 -20.26 1.96
C LEU A 284 3.37 -21.18 1.15
N PRO A 285 2.10 -20.82 0.86
CA PRO A 285 1.24 -21.66 0.02
C PRO A 285 1.79 -21.87 -1.39
N ARG A 286 2.42 -20.85 -1.98
CA ARG A 286 3.05 -20.96 -3.30
C ARG A 286 4.27 -21.85 -3.29
N TYR A 287 5.12 -21.69 -2.28
CA TYR A 287 6.28 -22.55 -2.13
C TYR A 287 5.90 -24.02 -1.83
N LYS A 288 4.80 -24.26 -1.13
CA LYS A 288 4.23 -25.61 -0.96
C LYS A 288 3.86 -26.22 -2.30
N ASN A 289 3.25 -25.46 -3.19
CA ASN A 289 2.84 -25.92 -4.52
C ASN A 289 4.01 -26.00 -5.53
N ASN A 290 4.97 -25.10 -5.45
CA ASN A 290 6.12 -25.05 -6.36
C ASN A 290 7.40 -24.72 -5.59
N LYS A 291 8.26 -25.73 -5.42
CA LYS A 291 9.55 -25.60 -4.68
C LYS A 291 10.58 -24.69 -5.38
N ASN A 292 10.34 -24.34 -6.65
CA ASN A 292 11.13 -23.37 -7.40
C ASN A 292 10.53 -21.96 -7.34
N PHE A 293 9.45 -21.77 -6.57
CA PHE A 293 8.89 -20.44 -6.34
C PHE A 293 9.97 -19.56 -5.77
N ALA A 294 10.41 -18.60 -6.60
CA ALA A 294 11.33 -17.54 -6.20
C ALA A 294 10.50 -16.27 -6.04
N ARG A 295 10.75 -15.59 -4.97
CA ARG A 295 10.01 -14.40 -4.62
C ARG A 295 10.36 -13.20 -5.51
N ASN A 296 9.42 -12.78 -6.34
CA ASN A 296 9.47 -11.44 -6.96
C ASN A 296 8.28 -10.56 -6.53
N ASP A 297 7.19 -11.17 -6.06
CA ASP A 297 5.92 -10.49 -5.79
C ASP A 297 5.37 -10.80 -4.36
N GLY A 298 6.20 -11.34 -3.45
CA GLY A 298 5.82 -11.71 -2.09
C GLY A 298 5.91 -10.57 -1.07
N SER A 299 6.00 -10.91 0.22
CA SER A 299 6.15 -9.92 1.29
C SER A 299 7.37 -9.02 1.06
N SER A 300 7.26 -7.78 1.44
CA SER A 300 8.31 -6.79 1.30
C SER A 300 8.54 -6.05 2.60
N LYS A 301 9.80 -5.64 2.82
CA LYS A 301 10.13 -4.73 3.90
C LYS A 301 9.42 -3.40 3.69
N ASN A 302 8.86 -2.86 4.75
CA ASN A 302 8.13 -1.59 4.73
C ASN A 302 8.62 -0.65 5.84
N ASN A 303 7.99 0.49 6.01
CA ASN A 303 8.41 1.56 6.89
C ASN A 303 7.34 1.99 7.90
N HIS A 304 6.26 1.24 8.02
CA HIS A 304 5.15 1.51 8.93
C HIS A 304 4.95 0.38 9.96
N MET A 305 6.03 -0.35 10.25
CA MET A 305 6.11 -1.33 11.32
C MET A 305 6.66 -0.70 12.60
N PHE A 306 6.09 -1.09 13.74
CA PHE A 306 6.50 -0.62 15.07
C PHE A 306 6.70 -1.80 16.01
N PHE A 307 7.67 -1.67 16.90
CA PHE A 307 8.04 -2.68 17.88
C PHE A 307 7.92 -2.11 19.29
N ALA A 308 7.43 -2.94 20.22
CA ALA A 308 7.50 -2.62 21.64
C ALA A 308 7.85 -3.87 22.46
N GLN A 309 8.79 -3.73 23.39
CA GLN A 309 9.15 -4.76 24.35
C GLN A 309 8.15 -4.76 25.50
N CYS A 310 7.52 -5.90 25.77
CA CYS A 310 6.64 -6.12 26.90
C CYS A 310 7.41 -6.58 28.13
N THR A 311 6.79 -6.50 29.32
CA THR A 311 7.43 -6.94 30.57
C THR A 311 7.17 -8.40 30.87
N THR A 312 6.05 -8.96 30.37
CA THR A 312 5.66 -10.36 30.56
C THR A 312 5.17 -10.97 29.25
N SER A 313 4.97 -12.30 29.24
CA SER A 313 4.43 -13.03 28.10
C SER A 313 2.90 -13.04 28.05
N ASP A 314 2.21 -12.77 29.13
CA ASP A 314 0.79 -13.08 29.38
C ASP A 314 -0.10 -11.85 29.59
N LYS A 315 0.48 -10.70 29.94
CA LYS A 315 -0.33 -9.48 30.12
C LYS A 315 -0.86 -8.94 28.82
N PRO A 316 -2.15 -8.58 28.75
CA PRO A 316 -2.73 -7.98 27.55
C PRO A 316 -2.08 -6.63 27.25
N VAL A 317 -1.96 -6.35 25.95
CA VAL A 317 -1.44 -5.08 25.45
C VAL A 317 -2.54 -4.33 24.72
N THR A 318 -2.59 -3.02 24.94
CA THR A 318 -3.45 -2.10 24.20
C THR A 318 -2.59 -1.19 23.34
N VAL A 319 -2.80 -1.20 22.04
CA VAL A 319 -2.17 -0.27 21.10
C VAL A 319 -3.17 0.82 20.74
N LYS A 320 -2.70 2.07 20.77
CA LYS A 320 -3.46 3.26 20.41
C LYS A 320 -2.71 4.01 19.31
N VAL A 321 -3.37 4.27 18.21
CA VAL A 321 -2.85 5.08 17.11
C VAL A 321 -3.73 6.33 17.00
N THR A 322 -3.10 7.51 16.96
CA THR A 322 -3.78 8.77 16.71
C THR A 322 -3.30 9.32 15.37
N ASP A 323 -4.21 9.58 14.44
CA ASP A 323 -3.88 10.13 13.13
C ASP A 323 -3.75 11.65 13.14
N SER A 324 -3.36 12.24 11.99
CA SER A 324 -3.21 13.70 11.79
C SER A 324 -4.51 14.48 12.01
N PHE A 325 -5.66 13.80 11.95
CA PHE A 325 -6.99 14.41 12.08
C PHE A 325 -7.55 14.29 13.50
N GLY A 326 -6.80 13.69 14.43
CA GLY A 326 -7.22 13.45 15.81
C GLY A 326 -8.09 12.21 16.01
N ASN A 327 -8.30 11.39 14.98
CA ASN A 327 -8.99 10.11 15.14
C ASN A 327 -8.12 9.14 15.93
N ILE A 328 -8.75 8.40 16.83
CA ILE A 328 -8.08 7.44 17.69
C ILE A 328 -8.53 6.03 17.33
N TYR A 329 -7.57 5.18 16.99
CA TYR A 329 -7.77 3.76 16.71
C TYR A 329 -7.15 2.94 17.84
N THR A 330 -7.91 2.02 18.40
CA THR A 330 -7.45 1.21 19.54
C THR A 330 -7.59 -0.28 19.23
N LYS A 331 -6.52 -1.03 19.48
CA LYS A 331 -6.52 -2.50 19.40
C LYS A 331 -6.04 -3.09 20.72
N LYS A 332 -6.87 -3.93 21.34
CA LYS A 332 -6.48 -4.72 22.51
C LYS A 332 -6.14 -6.13 22.07
N VAL A 333 -5.00 -6.63 22.50
CA VAL A 333 -4.50 -7.97 22.22
C VAL A 333 -4.35 -8.72 23.53
N ALA A 334 -5.09 -9.80 23.70
CA ALA A 334 -4.86 -10.75 24.79
C ALA A 334 -3.54 -11.48 24.52
N ARG A 335 -2.79 -11.82 25.57
CA ARG A 335 -1.55 -12.57 25.47
C ARG A 335 -1.56 -13.73 26.46
N PRO A 336 -1.06 -14.90 26.08
CA PRO A 336 -0.54 -15.24 24.75
C PRO A 336 -1.65 -15.17 23.70
N ALA A 337 -1.30 -14.65 22.50
CA ALA A 337 -2.18 -14.59 21.34
C ALA A 337 -1.86 -15.72 20.36
N ALA A 338 -2.82 -16.11 19.52
CA ALA A 338 -2.55 -16.99 18.40
C ALA A 338 -1.98 -16.21 17.21
N PHE A 339 -1.12 -16.86 16.42
CA PHE A 339 -0.67 -16.39 15.13
C PHE A 339 -0.97 -17.43 14.04
N GLY A 340 -1.47 -16.97 12.91
CA GLY A 340 -1.80 -17.82 11.77
C GLY A 340 -2.87 -17.19 10.89
N LEU A 341 -3.27 -17.91 9.84
CA LEU A 341 -4.29 -17.44 8.89
C LEU A 341 -5.67 -17.21 9.54
N SER A 342 -5.94 -17.83 10.69
CA SER A 342 -7.18 -17.63 11.45
C SER A 342 -7.35 -16.21 12.01
N MET A 343 -6.25 -15.50 12.24
CA MET A 343 -6.30 -14.12 12.74
C MET A 343 -7.13 -13.20 11.86
N ASP A 344 -6.98 -13.33 10.54
CA ASP A 344 -7.74 -12.52 9.58
C ASP A 344 -9.10 -13.14 9.25
N ARG A 345 -9.23 -14.48 9.30
CA ARG A 345 -10.52 -15.17 9.05
C ARG A 345 -11.60 -14.81 10.06
N GLU A 346 -11.26 -14.61 11.32
CA GLU A 346 -12.24 -14.19 12.34
C GLU A 346 -12.83 -12.80 12.04
N GLN A 347 -12.08 -11.97 11.35
CA GLN A 347 -12.53 -10.65 10.91
C GLN A 347 -13.44 -10.76 9.68
N ILE A 348 -13.10 -11.62 8.72
CA ILE A 348 -13.90 -11.90 7.51
C ILE A 348 -15.25 -12.54 7.86
N GLN A 349 -15.30 -13.43 8.85
CA GLN A 349 -16.55 -14.10 9.25
C GLN A 349 -17.55 -13.19 9.95
N LYS A 350 -17.09 -12.12 10.59
CA LYS A 350 -17.97 -11.11 11.21
C LYS A 350 -18.62 -10.20 10.18
N THR A 351 -18.01 -10.02 9.02
CA THR A 351 -18.67 -9.39 7.86
C THR A 351 -19.53 -10.46 7.16
N LYS A 352 -20.82 -10.35 7.26
CA LYS A 352 -21.77 -11.18 6.49
C LYS A 352 -21.61 -10.90 5.00
N ILE A 353 -20.56 -11.44 4.38
CA ILE A 353 -20.49 -11.54 2.92
C ILE A 353 -21.62 -12.45 2.52
N SER A 354 -22.62 -11.88 1.84
CA SER A 354 -23.83 -12.59 1.47
C SER A 354 -23.46 -13.87 0.72
N LYS A 355 -24.19 -14.98 0.96
CA LYS A 355 -24.04 -16.27 0.27
C LYS A 355 -23.96 -16.16 -1.27
N ARG A 356 -24.31 -15.01 -1.83
CA ARG A 356 -24.30 -14.69 -3.27
C ARG A 356 -22.86 -14.59 -3.83
N TYR A 357 -21.88 -14.12 -3.05
CA TYR A 357 -20.49 -14.02 -3.50
C TYR A 357 -19.72 -15.35 -3.44
N LYS A 358 -20.11 -16.28 -2.56
CA LYS A 358 -19.51 -17.63 -2.53
C LYS A 358 -19.77 -18.45 -3.80
N LYS A 359 -20.73 -18.06 -4.62
CA LYS A 359 -21.12 -18.76 -5.87
C LYS A 359 -20.34 -18.26 -7.10
N VAL A 360 -19.70 -17.10 -7.02
CA VAL A 360 -18.93 -16.48 -8.13
C VAL A 360 -17.43 -16.85 -8.06
N LEU A 361 -16.97 -17.34 -6.92
CA LEU A 361 -15.57 -17.72 -6.69
C LEU A 361 -15.32 -19.25 -6.74
N ARG A 362 -16.32 -20.04 -7.15
CA ARG A 362 -16.17 -21.45 -7.54
C ARG A 362 -16.14 -21.57 -9.08
#